data_6e8fc492bf746977e4319508aa843e04
#
_entry.id   6e8fc492bf746977e4319508aa843e04
#
_cell.length_a   1.000
_cell.length_b   1.000
_cell.length_c   1.000
_cell.angle_alpha   90.00
_cell.angle_beta   90.00
_cell.angle_gamma   90.00
#
_symmetry.space_group_name_H-M   'P 1'
#
loop_
_entity.id
_entity.type
_entity.pdbx_description
1 polymer ?
#
loop_
_entity_poly.entity_id
_entity_poly.type
_entity_poly.pdbx_seq_one_letter_code
_entity_poly.pdbx_strand_id
1 'polypeptide(L)'
;MTPHRLQTMVQRGEPIRERSCKGWRLDGMDLSGGVFIEVDFDGVSCIGTRFEESQFERCTLGGVRLNDAQLKKAAFSQCALTSADLTAAVLDDAVFHRCKLPGSDFSQASVVDTKFMESTLSRSRFAGGLLDRTLFFQSPLDGADLSGTRLDKAVFYQVDLRTTALGGARFERVVFVESRLGGHDFSRHHFLLCQFTDADLEGCNFEGAHMAQCNFKGARLRDAVLRGVHAPQALFPEADLSGTDARGAHFDQSLWIEAVLAGTDFGGASMQQCIFHRADCTGTSFAGTDLTYADFSEAMLAGANLDARLFRTQLHGARDVPDALRGNAGVLPNDPDLFEAQRWSAHRTRHPTPFTKGETQ
;
A
#
# COMPACT_ATOMS: atom_id res chain seq x y z
N MET A 1 17.55 -21.73 -38.54
CA MET A 1 18.02 -20.36 -38.26
C MET A 1 19.19 -20.45 -37.29
N THR A 2 20.13 -19.50 -37.29
CA THR A 2 21.26 -19.44 -36.35
C THR A 2 21.17 -18.17 -35.49
N PRO A 3 21.81 -18.11 -34.32
CA PRO A 3 21.86 -16.90 -33.50
C PRO A 3 22.28 -15.64 -34.26
N HIS A 4 23.31 -15.73 -35.10
CA HIS A 4 23.80 -14.61 -35.92
C HIS A 4 22.75 -14.12 -36.94
N ARG A 5 21.99 -15.05 -37.55
CA ARG A 5 20.93 -14.68 -38.46
C ARG A 5 19.78 -14.02 -37.72
N LEU A 6 19.45 -14.49 -36.49
CA LEU A 6 18.46 -13.84 -35.64
C LEU A 6 18.83 -12.37 -35.40
N GLN A 7 20.08 -12.12 -34.97
CA GLN A 7 20.57 -10.75 -34.74
C GLN A 7 20.48 -9.88 -35.99
N THR A 8 20.88 -10.42 -37.14
CA THR A 8 20.76 -9.67 -38.42
C THR A 8 19.31 -9.30 -38.76
N MET A 9 18.34 -10.20 -38.51
CA MET A 9 16.93 -9.93 -38.73
C MET A 9 16.45 -8.81 -37.75
N VAL A 10 16.78 -8.88 -36.47
CA VAL A 10 16.46 -7.86 -35.51
C VAL A 10 17.04 -6.49 -35.91
N GLN A 11 18.29 -6.43 -36.32
CA GLN A 11 18.93 -5.20 -36.77
C GLN A 11 18.27 -4.59 -38.03
N ARG A 12 17.58 -5.40 -38.83
CA ARG A 12 16.80 -4.96 -40.01
C ARG A 12 15.37 -4.57 -39.64
N GLY A 13 14.97 -4.69 -38.36
CA GLY A 13 13.60 -4.47 -37.94
C GLY A 13 12.62 -5.58 -38.39
N GLU A 14 13.12 -6.75 -38.78
CA GLU A 14 12.28 -7.88 -39.19
C GLU A 14 11.71 -8.57 -37.94
N PRO A 15 10.37 -8.73 -37.82
CA PRO A 15 9.79 -9.45 -36.68
C PRO A 15 10.11 -10.93 -36.75
N ILE A 16 10.45 -11.51 -35.60
CA ILE A 16 10.68 -12.94 -35.43
C ILE A 16 9.37 -13.57 -34.98
N ARG A 17 8.85 -14.53 -35.77
CA ARG A 17 7.56 -15.14 -35.49
C ARG A 17 7.67 -16.67 -35.48
N GLU A 18 6.94 -17.32 -34.55
CA GLU A 18 6.73 -18.76 -34.49
C GLU A 18 8.04 -19.54 -34.68
N ARG A 19 9.06 -19.21 -33.88
CA ARG A 19 10.39 -19.85 -33.94
C ARG A 19 10.76 -20.44 -32.59
N SER A 20 11.47 -21.56 -32.61
CA SER A 20 12.15 -22.08 -31.41
C SER A 20 13.62 -21.70 -31.45
N CYS A 21 14.06 -21.11 -30.35
CA CYS A 21 15.47 -20.83 -30.04
C CYS A 21 16.01 -21.78 -28.97
N LYS A 22 15.26 -22.84 -28.64
CA LYS A 22 15.61 -23.76 -27.55
C LYS A 22 17.03 -24.31 -27.69
N GLY A 23 17.76 -24.26 -26.59
CA GLY A 23 19.16 -24.71 -26.54
C GLY A 23 20.18 -23.74 -27.15
N TRP A 24 19.75 -22.56 -27.59
CA TRP A 24 20.67 -21.54 -28.11
C TRP A 24 21.39 -20.80 -26.98
N ARG A 25 22.53 -20.24 -27.33
CA ARG A 25 23.25 -19.27 -26.54
C ARG A 25 23.24 -17.92 -27.28
N LEU A 26 22.61 -16.96 -26.66
CA LEU A 26 22.49 -15.58 -27.18
C LEU A 26 23.31 -14.60 -26.30
N ASP A 27 24.17 -15.14 -25.45
CA ASP A 27 24.92 -14.39 -24.46
C ASP A 27 25.65 -13.20 -25.08
N GLY A 28 25.49 -12.01 -24.50
CA GLY A 28 26.11 -10.76 -24.93
C GLY A 28 25.67 -10.24 -26.33
N MET A 29 24.73 -10.89 -26.97
CA MET A 29 24.24 -10.41 -28.28
C MET A 29 23.44 -9.13 -28.13
N ASP A 30 23.46 -8.29 -29.17
CA ASP A 30 22.58 -7.12 -29.27
C ASP A 30 21.33 -7.47 -30.08
N LEU A 31 20.23 -7.58 -29.37
CA LEU A 31 18.88 -7.86 -29.89
C LEU A 31 17.91 -6.73 -29.55
N SER A 32 18.46 -5.52 -29.30
CA SER A 32 17.66 -4.33 -28.94
C SER A 32 16.67 -3.97 -30.05
N GLY A 33 15.47 -3.52 -29.67
CA GLY A 33 14.38 -3.20 -30.60
C GLY A 33 13.74 -4.43 -31.28
N GLY A 34 14.14 -5.65 -30.88
CA GLY A 34 13.61 -6.88 -31.47
C GLY A 34 12.12 -7.07 -31.18
N VAL A 35 11.38 -7.55 -32.19
CA VAL A 35 9.97 -7.93 -32.08
C VAL A 35 9.85 -9.45 -32.18
N PHE A 36 9.50 -10.09 -31.05
CA PHE A 36 9.42 -11.53 -30.92
C PHE A 36 7.94 -11.93 -30.68
N ILE A 37 7.35 -12.71 -31.56
CA ILE A 37 5.95 -13.11 -31.49
C ILE A 37 5.89 -14.63 -31.52
N GLU A 38 5.32 -15.24 -30.47
CA GLU A 38 5.20 -16.70 -30.35
C GLU A 38 6.55 -17.42 -30.50
N VAL A 39 7.61 -16.83 -29.94
CA VAL A 39 8.96 -17.42 -29.98
C VAL A 39 9.20 -18.23 -28.71
N ASP A 40 9.79 -19.41 -28.89
CA ASP A 40 10.20 -20.31 -27.81
C ASP A 40 11.67 -20.03 -27.40
N PHE A 41 11.82 -19.44 -26.22
CA PHE A 41 13.11 -19.18 -25.56
C PHE A 41 13.32 -20.11 -24.35
N ASP A 42 12.55 -21.19 -24.19
CA ASP A 42 12.66 -22.04 -23.00
C ASP A 42 14.08 -22.57 -22.82
N GLY A 43 14.68 -22.31 -21.66
CA GLY A 43 16.04 -22.73 -21.29
C GLY A 43 17.16 -22.09 -22.12
N VAL A 44 16.87 -21.04 -22.89
CA VAL A 44 17.89 -20.30 -23.65
C VAL A 44 18.80 -19.52 -22.73
N SER A 45 20.11 -19.48 -23.05
CA SER A 45 21.05 -18.58 -22.37
C SER A 45 21.08 -17.23 -23.08
N CYS A 46 20.72 -16.17 -22.34
CA CYS A 46 20.71 -14.78 -22.76
C CYS A 46 21.48 -13.90 -21.76
N ILE A 47 22.58 -14.43 -21.21
CA ILE A 47 23.38 -13.73 -20.19
C ILE A 47 23.99 -12.46 -20.80
N GLY A 48 23.74 -11.30 -20.16
CA GLY A 48 24.23 -10.00 -20.63
C GLY A 48 23.72 -9.61 -22.02
N THR A 49 22.69 -10.28 -22.54
CA THR A 49 22.07 -9.95 -23.83
C THR A 49 21.38 -8.61 -23.74
N ARG A 50 21.47 -7.78 -24.79
CA ARG A 50 20.77 -6.52 -24.90
C ARG A 50 19.43 -6.72 -25.58
N PHE A 51 18.35 -6.43 -24.86
CA PHE A 51 16.95 -6.45 -25.31
C PHE A 51 16.27 -5.11 -25.06
N GLU A 52 17.03 -4.04 -25.03
CA GLU A 52 16.48 -2.69 -24.80
C GLU A 52 15.39 -2.38 -25.84
N GLU A 53 14.24 -1.89 -25.37
CA GLU A 53 13.08 -1.53 -26.20
C GLU A 53 12.50 -2.71 -27.05
N SER A 54 12.86 -3.94 -26.70
CA SER A 54 12.34 -5.13 -27.39
C SER A 54 10.92 -5.47 -26.96
N GLN A 55 10.17 -6.13 -27.84
CA GLN A 55 8.79 -6.57 -27.63
C GLN A 55 8.69 -8.09 -27.70
N PHE A 56 8.11 -8.68 -26.66
CA PHE A 56 7.83 -10.11 -26.57
C PHE A 56 6.32 -10.31 -26.45
N GLU A 57 5.72 -10.97 -27.41
CA GLU A 57 4.30 -11.25 -27.44
C GLU A 57 4.05 -12.75 -27.47
N ARG A 58 3.32 -13.29 -26.49
CA ARG A 58 2.98 -14.71 -26.37
C ARG A 58 4.20 -15.65 -26.47
N CYS A 59 5.36 -15.20 -26.01
CA CYS A 59 6.59 -16.00 -25.98
C CYS A 59 6.65 -16.92 -24.77
N THR A 60 7.35 -18.07 -24.92
CA THR A 60 7.74 -18.92 -23.82
C THR A 60 9.20 -18.64 -23.44
N LEU A 61 9.46 -18.40 -22.16
CA LEU A 61 10.77 -18.07 -21.59
C LEU A 61 10.98 -18.87 -20.28
N GLY A 62 10.45 -20.10 -20.21
CA GLY A 62 10.60 -20.96 -19.03
C GLY A 62 12.07 -21.30 -18.79
N GLY A 63 12.56 -21.01 -17.58
CA GLY A 63 13.96 -21.27 -17.21
C GLY A 63 15.00 -20.54 -18.08
N VAL A 64 14.61 -19.47 -18.79
CA VAL A 64 15.52 -18.61 -19.55
C VAL A 64 16.54 -17.97 -18.59
N ARG A 65 17.79 -17.86 -19.02
CA ARG A 65 18.85 -17.20 -18.26
C ARG A 65 19.05 -15.78 -18.79
N LEU A 66 18.51 -14.80 -18.07
CA LEU A 66 18.59 -13.37 -18.37
C LEU A 66 19.46 -12.61 -17.35
N ASN A 67 20.38 -13.32 -16.69
CA ASN A 67 21.33 -12.70 -15.76
C ASN A 67 22.09 -11.56 -16.47
N ASP A 68 22.21 -10.41 -15.80
CA ASP A 68 22.89 -9.23 -16.33
C ASP A 68 22.30 -8.68 -17.64
N ALA A 69 21.16 -9.21 -18.12
CA ALA A 69 20.57 -8.76 -19.38
C ALA A 69 20.06 -7.32 -19.28
N GLN A 70 20.17 -6.60 -20.41
CA GLN A 70 19.70 -5.22 -20.53
C GLN A 70 18.29 -5.23 -21.13
N LEU A 71 17.28 -5.03 -20.29
CA LEU A 71 15.85 -5.13 -20.62
C LEU A 71 15.15 -3.78 -20.46
N LYS A 72 15.91 -2.68 -20.46
CA LYS A 72 15.35 -1.34 -20.31
C LYS A 72 14.27 -1.11 -21.37
N LYS A 73 13.07 -0.68 -20.92
CA LYS A 73 11.89 -0.46 -21.74
C LYS A 73 11.42 -1.68 -22.55
N ALA A 74 11.88 -2.88 -22.22
CA ALA A 74 11.35 -4.07 -22.84
C ALA A 74 9.90 -4.33 -22.46
N ALA A 75 9.08 -4.79 -23.40
CA ALA A 75 7.67 -5.09 -23.18
C ALA A 75 7.40 -6.58 -23.35
N PHE A 76 6.84 -7.19 -22.33
CA PHE A 76 6.40 -8.58 -22.34
C PHE A 76 4.88 -8.60 -22.23
N SER A 77 4.21 -9.18 -23.23
CA SER A 77 2.77 -9.34 -23.25
C SER A 77 2.39 -10.80 -23.36
N GLN A 78 1.59 -11.31 -22.41
CA GLN A 78 1.09 -12.68 -22.39
C GLN A 78 2.21 -13.75 -22.46
N CYS A 79 3.37 -13.44 -21.93
CA CYS A 79 4.53 -14.33 -21.94
C CYS A 79 4.56 -15.25 -20.71
N ALA A 80 5.21 -16.43 -20.87
CA ALA A 80 5.44 -17.37 -19.79
C ALA A 80 6.94 -17.38 -19.44
N LEU A 81 7.27 -16.83 -18.23
CA LEU A 81 8.64 -16.72 -17.72
C LEU A 81 8.83 -17.56 -16.44
N THR A 82 8.20 -18.72 -16.36
CA THR A 82 8.30 -19.60 -15.18
C THR A 82 9.75 -19.92 -14.88
N SER A 83 10.20 -19.67 -13.65
CA SER A 83 11.57 -19.90 -13.17
C SER A 83 12.65 -19.21 -14.03
N ALA A 84 12.33 -18.09 -14.66
CA ALA A 84 13.31 -17.27 -15.37
C ALA A 84 14.33 -16.68 -14.38
N ASP A 85 15.61 -16.70 -14.76
CA ASP A 85 16.67 -16.08 -13.99
C ASP A 85 16.98 -14.68 -14.52
N LEU A 86 16.51 -13.68 -13.80
CA LEU A 86 16.67 -12.26 -14.09
C LEU A 86 17.64 -11.60 -13.08
N THR A 87 18.48 -12.39 -12.42
CA THR A 87 19.43 -11.88 -11.42
C THR A 87 20.31 -10.79 -12.03
N ALA A 88 20.43 -9.65 -11.34
CA ALA A 88 21.20 -8.47 -11.78
C ALA A 88 20.80 -7.91 -13.15
N ALA A 89 19.65 -8.29 -13.72
CA ALA A 89 19.14 -7.70 -14.95
C ALA A 89 18.71 -6.23 -14.76
N VAL A 90 18.80 -5.42 -15.81
CA VAL A 90 18.31 -4.04 -15.83
C VAL A 90 16.95 -4.00 -16.49
N LEU A 91 15.90 -3.81 -15.68
CA LEU A 91 14.49 -3.83 -16.09
C LEU A 91 13.84 -2.44 -16.09
N ASP A 92 14.65 -1.39 -16.03
CA ASP A 92 14.15 -0.03 -15.93
C ASP A 92 13.13 0.29 -17.04
N ASP A 93 11.98 0.84 -16.66
CA ASP A 93 10.85 1.11 -17.56
C ASP A 93 10.24 -0.14 -18.23
N ALA A 94 10.64 -1.36 -17.86
CA ALA A 94 10.08 -2.57 -18.47
C ALA A 94 8.62 -2.79 -18.08
N VAL A 95 7.86 -3.45 -18.96
CA VAL A 95 6.44 -3.74 -18.74
C VAL A 95 6.18 -5.24 -18.91
N PHE A 96 5.57 -5.84 -17.88
CA PHE A 96 5.06 -7.20 -17.92
C PHE A 96 3.52 -7.14 -17.84
N HIS A 97 2.84 -7.43 -18.94
CA HIS A 97 1.39 -7.41 -19.00
C HIS A 97 0.83 -8.82 -19.25
N ARG A 98 -0.02 -9.31 -18.32
CA ARG A 98 -0.60 -10.67 -18.36
C ARG A 98 0.44 -11.77 -18.50
N CYS A 99 1.60 -11.56 -17.88
CA CYS A 99 2.69 -12.54 -17.89
C CYS A 99 2.60 -13.51 -16.71
N LYS A 100 3.21 -14.69 -16.88
CA LYS A 100 3.35 -15.71 -15.85
C LYS A 100 4.82 -15.81 -15.46
N LEU A 101 5.16 -15.34 -14.25
CA LEU A 101 6.53 -15.30 -13.73
C LEU A 101 6.70 -16.12 -12.42
N PRO A 102 6.01 -17.26 -12.22
CA PRO A 102 6.13 -17.96 -10.96
C PRO A 102 7.56 -18.50 -10.77
N GLY A 103 8.11 -18.26 -9.57
CA GLY A 103 9.45 -18.71 -9.20
C GLY A 103 10.60 -18.03 -9.93
N SER A 104 10.35 -16.91 -10.64
CA SER A 104 11.42 -16.14 -11.29
C SER A 104 12.27 -15.39 -10.28
N ASP A 105 13.56 -15.24 -10.57
CA ASP A 105 14.53 -14.60 -9.70
C ASP A 105 14.91 -13.21 -10.22
N PHE A 106 14.51 -12.18 -9.48
CA PHE A 106 14.86 -10.77 -9.71
C PHE A 106 15.86 -10.25 -8.67
N SER A 107 16.55 -11.14 -7.96
CA SER A 107 17.52 -10.72 -6.94
C SER A 107 18.57 -9.81 -7.57
N GLN A 108 18.86 -8.70 -6.89
CA GLN A 108 19.81 -7.68 -7.35
C GLN A 108 19.46 -7.01 -8.70
N ALA A 109 18.31 -7.30 -9.31
CA ALA A 109 17.87 -6.63 -10.51
C ALA A 109 17.53 -5.15 -10.24
N SER A 110 17.75 -4.29 -11.22
CA SER A 110 17.22 -2.94 -11.23
C SER A 110 15.78 -2.97 -11.74
N VAL A 111 14.83 -2.58 -10.88
CA VAL A 111 13.38 -2.65 -11.17
C VAL A 111 12.78 -1.25 -11.04
N VAL A 112 13.46 -0.26 -11.61
CA VAL A 112 13.07 1.14 -11.56
C VAL A 112 11.98 1.43 -12.60
N ASP A 113 10.89 2.11 -12.20
CA ASP A 113 9.74 2.41 -13.08
C ASP A 113 9.12 1.17 -13.79
N THR A 114 9.46 -0.04 -13.32
CA THR A 114 8.98 -1.30 -13.90
C THR A 114 7.51 -1.54 -13.56
N LYS A 115 6.74 -2.09 -14.49
CA LYS A 115 5.31 -2.33 -14.31
C LYS A 115 4.98 -3.82 -14.48
N PHE A 116 4.41 -4.39 -13.44
CA PHE A 116 3.77 -5.70 -13.46
C PHE A 116 2.26 -5.49 -13.46
N MET A 117 1.59 -5.81 -14.56
CA MET A 117 0.16 -5.57 -14.75
C MET A 117 -0.56 -6.89 -15.04
N GLU A 118 -1.55 -7.24 -14.23
CA GLU A 118 -2.31 -8.49 -14.36
C GLU A 118 -1.38 -9.74 -14.51
N SER A 119 -0.20 -9.69 -13.87
CA SER A 119 0.86 -10.71 -14.03
C SER A 119 1.05 -11.49 -12.74
N THR A 120 1.29 -12.80 -12.82
CA THR A 120 1.47 -13.65 -11.66
C THR A 120 2.95 -13.78 -11.29
N LEU A 121 3.31 -13.45 -10.05
CA LEU A 121 4.68 -13.49 -9.53
C LEU A 121 4.80 -14.42 -8.30
N SER A 122 3.95 -15.43 -8.22
CA SER A 122 3.98 -16.36 -7.09
C SER A 122 5.35 -16.98 -6.90
N ARG A 123 5.87 -16.97 -5.68
CA ARG A 123 7.21 -17.49 -5.30
C ARG A 123 8.38 -16.84 -6.05
N SER A 124 8.19 -15.69 -6.67
CA SER A 124 9.30 -14.93 -7.25
C SER A 124 10.18 -14.31 -6.15
N ARG A 125 11.44 -14.00 -6.47
CA ARG A 125 12.42 -13.47 -5.53
C ARG A 125 12.86 -12.08 -5.95
N PHE A 126 12.72 -11.12 -5.05
CA PHE A 126 13.21 -9.76 -5.17
C PHE A 126 14.18 -9.39 -4.03
N ALA A 127 14.59 -10.40 -3.24
CA ALA A 127 15.31 -10.19 -1.99
C ALA A 127 16.53 -9.27 -2.15
N GLY A 128 16.63 -8.26 -1.27
CA GLY A 128 17.71 -7.28 -1.28
C GLY A 128 17.71 -6.31 -2.46
N GLY A 129 16.71 -6.35 -3.34
CA GLY A 129 16.60 -5.49 -4.51
C GLY A 129 16.13 -4.06 -4.20
N LEU A 130 16.21 -3.20 -5.20
CA LEU A 130 15.65 -1.85 -5.19
C LEU A 130 14.41 -1.82 -6.11
N LEU A 131 13.24 -1.53 -5.50
CA LEU A 131 11.99 -1.34 -6.20
C LEU A 131 11.61 0.15 -6.11
N ASP A 132 12.13 0.95 -7.03
CA ASP A 132 11.84 2.38 -7.10
C ASP A 132 10.76 2.65 -8.14
N ARG A 133 9.65 3.27 -7.76
CA ARG A 133 8.48 3.54 -8.61
C ARG A 133 7.93 2.31 -9.33
N THR A 134 8.16 1.13 -8.77
CA THR A 134 7.66 -0.14 -9.33
C THR A 134 6.16 -0.25 -9.10
N LEU A 135 5.42 -0.64 -10.12
CA LEU A 135 3.98 -0.86 -10.05
C LEU A 135 3.63 -2.36 -10.10
N PHE A 136 2.92 -2.82 -9.08
CA PHE A 136 2.22 -4.09 -9.07
C PHE A 136 0.71 -3.82 -9.14
N PHE A 137 0.12 -3.98 -10.31
CA PHE A 137 -1.31 -3.77 -10.55
C PHE A 137 -2.00 -5.13 -10.73
N GLN A 138 -2.87 -5.51 -9.80
CA GLN A 138 -3.60 -6.79 -9.81
C GLN A 138 -2.67 -7.99 -10.10
N SER A 139 -1.48 -7.96 -9.51
CA SER A 139 -0.41 -8.92 -9.78
C SER A 139 -0.10 -9.72 -8.51
N PRO A 140 -0.62 -10.96 -8.39
CA PRO A 140 -0.42 -11.79 -7.20
C PRO A 140 1.06 -12.08 -6.91
N LEU A 141 1.43 -11.93 -5.62
CA LEU A 141 2.76 -12.14 -5.07
C LEU A 141 2.80 -13.29 -4.04
N ASP A 142 1.92 -14.27 -4.17
CA ASP A 142 1.78 -15.37 -3.21
C ASP A 142 3.12 -16.09 -2.98
N GLY A 143 3.60 -16.08 -1.75
CA GLY A 143 4.87 -16.70 -1.36
C GLY A 143 6.11 -16.07 -2.00
N ALA A 144 5.99 -14.88 -2.60
CA ALA A 144 7.13 -14.15 -3.10
C ALA A 144 8.04 -13.65 -1.96
N ASP A 145 9.32 -13.48 -2.24
CA ASP A 145 10.31 -12.99 -1.28
C ASP A 145 10.75 -11.56 -1.62
N LEU A 146 10.28 -10.60 -0.83
CA LEU A 146 10.69 -9.20 -0.84
C LEU A 146 11.53 -8.84 0.40
N SER A 147 12.10 -9.83 1.09
CA SER A 147 12.88 -9.60 2.30
C SER A 147 14.09 -8.70 2.02
N GLY A 148 14.32 -7.75 2.92
CA GLY A 148 15.44 -6.81 2.82
C GLY A 148 15.39 -5.87 1.62
N THR A 149 14.30 -5.84 0.85
CA THR A 149 14.14 -4.89 -0.27
C THR A 149 14.05 -3.45 0.22
N ARG A 150 14.48 -2.53 -0.61
CA ARG A 150 14.16 -1.12 -0.48
C ARG A 150 13.06 -0.75 -1.47
N LEU A 151 11.90 -0.38 -0.93
CA LEU A 151 10.77 0.09 -1.71
C LEU A 151 10.67 1.62 -1.56
N ASP A 152 10.87 2.35 -2.66
CA ASP A 152 10.65 3.79 -2.71
C ASP A 152 9.59 4.10 -3.77
N LYS A 153 8.49 4.73 -3.38
CA LYS A 153 7.35 5.06 -4.25
C LYS A 153 6.77 3.85 -5.01
N ALA A 154 7.02 2.64 -4.54
CA ALA A 154 6.40 1.45 -5.11
C ALA A 154 4.88 1.48 -4.87
N VAL A 155 4.12 0.94 -5.83
CA VAL A 155 2.65 0.91 -5.76
C VAL A 155 2.17 -0.53 -5.85
N PHE A 156 1.40 -0.94 -4.85
CA PHE A 156 0.66 -2.20 -4.83
C PHE A 156 -0.83 -1.86 -4.91
N TYR A 157 -1.44 -2.13 -6.05
CA TYR A 157 -2.86 -1.89 -6.27
C TYR A 157 -3.61 -3.22 -6.40
N GLN A 158 -4.52 -3.51 -5.46
CA GLN A 158 -5.30 -4.74 -5.39
C GLN A 158 -4.42 -6.00 -5.40
N VAL A 159 -3.37 -6.02 -4.57
CA VAL A 159 -2.42 -7.14 -4.47
C VAL A 159 -2.63 -7.88 -3.15
N ASP A 160 -2.64 -9.21 -3.21
CA ASP A 160 -2.59 -10.06 -2.01
C ASP A 160 -1.13 -10.30 -1.62
N LEU A 161 -0.74 -9.72 -0.47
CA LEU A 161 0.61 -9.80 0.09
C LEU A 161 0.68 -10.66 1.35
N ARG A 162 -0.43 -11.30 1.78
CA ARG A 162 -0.49 -11.99 3.09
C ARG A 162 0.53 -13.09 3.27
N THR A 163 1.00 -13.69 2.20
CA THR A 163 2.00 -14.77 2.23
C THR A 163 3.36 -14.33 1.68
N THR A 164 3.50 -13.05 1.32
CA THR A 164 4.74 -12.47 0.83
C THR A 164 5.72 -12.25 1.98
N ALA A 165 6.99 -12.65 1.82
CA ALA A 165 7.99 -12.36 2.82
C ALA A 165 8.44 -10.89 2.72
N LEU A 166 8.23 -10.11 3.79
CA LEU A 166 8.54 -8.67 3.88
C LEU A 166 9.57 -8.35 4.99
N GLY A 167 10.18 -9.37 5.59
CA GLY A 167 11.12 -9.21 6.69
C GLY A 167 12.30 -8.31 6.34
N GLY A 168 12.54 -7.25 7.14
CA GLY A 168 13.62 -6.29 6.92
C GLY A 168 13.46 -5.38 5.70
N ALA A 169 12.31 -5.42 5.01
CA ALA A 169 12.01 -4.50 3.94
C ALA A 169 11.89 -3.05 4.48
N ARG A 170 12.25 -2.07 3.66
CA ARG A 170 12.16 -0.64 3.99
C ARG A 170 11.14 0.02 3.08
N PHE A 171 10.19 0.73 3.68
CA PHE A 171 9.07 1.33 2.99
C PHE A 171 9.16 2.86 3.03
N GLU A 172 9.36 3.49 1.89
CA GLU A 172 9.40 4.93 1.76
C GLU A 172 8.41 5.38 0.67
N ARG A 173 7.40 6.17 1.03
CA ARG A 173 6.36 6.65 0.10
C ARG A 173 5.65 5.52 -0.68
N VAL A 174 5.60 4.32 -0.09
CA VAL A 174 4.93 3.16 -0.71
C VAL A 174 3.42 3.31 -0.60
N VAL A 175 2.72 2.91 -1.64
CA VAL A 175 1.26 3.00 -1.73
C VAL A 175 0.67 1.58 -1.81
N PHE A 176 -0.16 1.25 -0.82
CA PHE A 176 -0.93 0.00 -0.75
C PHE A 176 -2.42 0.34 -0.86
N VAL A 177 -2.97 0.31 -2.08
CA VAL A 177 -4.40 0.58 -2.30
C VAL A 177 -5.15 -0.74 -2.42
N GLU A 178 -6.21 -0.93 -1.61
CA GLU A 178 -7.05 -2.12 -1.63
C GLU A 178 -6.25 -3.43 -1.57
N SER A 179 -5.06 -3.39 -0.98
CA SER A 179 -4.14 -4.53 -0.89
C SER A 179 -4.29 -5.25 0.43
N ARG A 180 -3.98 -6.55 0.45
CA ARG A 180 -4.17 -7.41 1.62
C ARG A 180 -2.84 -7.75 2.25
N LEU A 181 -2.63 -7.26 3.47
CA LEU A 181 -1.42 -7.47 4.27
C LEU A 181 -1.72 -8.14 5.62
N GLY A 182 -2.96 -8.54 5.87
CA GLY A 182 -3.40 -9.05 7.18
C GLY A 182 -2.48 -10.14 7.74
N GLY A 183 -2.22 -10.05 9.05
CA GLY A 183 -1.41 -11.00 9.80
C GLY A 183 0.12 -10.83 9.71
N HIS A 184 0.62 -9.82 9.00
CA HIS A 184 2.06 -9.55 8.96
C HIS A 184 2.61 -9.06 10.30
N ASP A 185 3.87 -9.44 10.58
CA ASP A 185 4.67 -8.83 11.63
C ASP A 185 5.52 -7.68 11.07
N PHE A 186 5.07 -6.46 11.33
CA PHE A 186 5.73 -5.20 11.03
C PHE A 186 6.30 -4.53 12.28
N SER A 187 6.52 -5.29 13.35
CA SER A 187 7.10 -4.74 14.58
C SER A 187 8.43 -4.04 14.29
N ARG A 188 8.59 -2.83 14.86
CA ARG A 188 9.77 -1.98 14.69
C ARG A 188 10.12 -1.60 13.24
N HIS A 189 9.23 -1.85 12.27
CA HIS A 189 9.42 -1.39 10.90
C HIS A 189 9.30 0.14 10.79
N HIS A 190 9.90 0.67 9.73
CA HIS A 190 9.82 2.10 9.41
C HIS A 190 9.02 2.29 8.12
N PHE A 191 7.91 3.01 8.24
CA PHE A 191 7.07 3.43 7.12
C PHE A 191 7.13 4.95 7.04
N LEU A 192 7.81 5.47 6.02
CA LEU A 192 7.90 6.90 5.82
C LEU A 192 6.92 7.35 4.75
N LEU A 193 5.93 8.19 5.13
CA LEU A 193 4.94 8.76 4.19
C LEU A 193 4.20 7.70 3.36
N CYS A 194 3.98 6.50 3.94
CA CYS A 194 3.29 5.41 3.26
C CYS A 194 1.77 5.60 3.28
N GLN A 195 1.09 5.02 2.29
CA GLN A 195 -0.36 5.06 2.15
C GLN A 195 -0.92 3.64 2.16
N PHE A 196 -1.92 3.42 3.03
CA PHE A 196 -2.64 2.16 3.20
C PHE A 196 -4.14 2.35 2.93
N THR A 197 -4.46 3.10 1.88
CA THR A 197 -5.86 3.43 1.55
C THR A 197 -6.65 2.15 1.24
N ASP A 198 -7.74 1.93 1.99
CA ASP A 198 -8.62 0.77 1.88
C ASP A 198 -7.87 -0.59 2.00
N ALA A 199 -6.67 -0.59 2.60
CA ALA A 199 -5.87 -1.79 2.78
C ALA A 199 -6.42 -2.68 3.92
N ASP A 200 -6.25 -3.97 3.76
CA ASP A 200 -6.53 -4.96 4.81
C ASP A 200 -5.27 -5.22 5.65
N LEU A 201 -5.27 -4.74 6.88
CA LEU A 201 -4.21 -4.83 7.87
C LEU A 201 -4.67 -5.59 9.12
N GLU A 202 -5.75 -6.38 9.01
CA GLU A 202 -6.35 -7.11 10.13
C GLU A 202 -5.31 -8.03 10.80
N GLY A 203 -5.22 -7.95 12.12
CA GLY A 203 -4.30 -8.75 12.93
C GLY A 203 -2.81 -8.50 12.69
N CYS A 204 -2.43 -7.43 11.98
CA CYS A 204 -1.02 -7.05 11.83
C CYS A 204 -0.40 -6.64 13.16
N ASN A 205 0.86 -6.98 13.35
CA ASN A 205 1.66 -6.52 14.46
C ASN A 205 2.55 -5.33 14.05
N PHE A 206 2.25 -4.14 14.57
CA PHE A 206 3.03 -2.92 14.37
C PHE A 206 3.75 -2.47 15.66
N GLU A 207 3.93 -3.35 16.66
CA GLU A 207 4.52 -2.97 17.94
C GLU A 207 5.84 -2.20 17.76
N GLY A 208 5.89 -0.97 18.28
CA GLY A 208 7.05 -0.08 18.17
C GLY A 208 7.42 0.36 16.76
N ALA A 209 6.54 0.20 15.78
CA ALA A 209 6.78 0.67 14.41
C ALA A 209 6.75 2.20 14.32
N HIS A 210 7.45 2.76 13.34
CA HIS A 210 7.46 4.18 13.02
C HIS A 210 6.60 4.43 11.78
N MET A 211 5.50 5.17 11.93
CA MET A 211 4.49 5.41 10.90
C MET A 211 4.07 6.89 10.83
N ALA A 212 5.00 7.80 11.15
CA ALA A 212 4.72 9.23 11.10
C ALA A 212 4.20 9.66 9.72
N GLN A 213 3.12 10.46 9.71
CA GLN A 213 2.50 10.98 8.49
C GLN A 213 2.02 9.90 7.48
N CYS A 214 1.85 8.66 7.92
CA CYS A 214 1.22 7.64 7.10
C CYS A 214 -0.29 7.86 6.99
N ASN A 215 -0.88 7.41 5.89
CA ASN A 215 -2.32 7.52 5.64
C ASN A 215 -2.97 6.13 5.64
N PHE A 216 -3.92 5.93 6.54
CA PHE A 216 -4.70 4.71 6.71
C PHE A 216 -6.19 4.93 6.38
N LYS A 217 -6.50 5.85 5.45
CA LYS A 217 -7.90 6.11 5.09
C LYS A 217 -8.60 4.80 4.70
N GLY A 218 -9.75 4.49 5.36
CA GLY A 218 -10.56 3.31 5.09
C GLY A 218 -9.87 1.97 5.38
N ALA A 219 -8.66 1.98 5.95
CA ALA A 219 -7.93 0.74 6.24
C ALA A 219 -8.62 -0.09 7.33
N ARG A 220 -8.53 -1.41 7.22
CA ARG A 220 -9.02 -2.35 8.23
C ARG A 220 -7.87 -2.79 9.12
N LEU A 221 -7.87 -2.32 10.36
CA LEU A 221 -6.85 -2.60 11.38
C LEU A 221 -7.44 -3.38 12.56
N ARG A 222 -8.54 -4.10 12.37
CA ARG A 222 -9.17 -4.88 13.45
C ARG A 222 -8.17 -5.82 14.09
N ASP A 223 -8.20 -5.89 15.42
CA ASP A 223 -7.35 -6.77 16.22
C ASP A 223 -5.83 -6.60 15.95
N ALA A 224 -5.42 -5.48 15.33
CA ALA A 224 -4.01 -5.17 15.14
C ALA A 224 -3.33 -4.80 16.48
N VAL A 225 -2.02 -4.96 16.53
CA VAL A 225 -1.21 -4.54 17.66
C VAL A 225 -0.44 -3.28 17.30
N LEU A 226 -0.78 -2.15 17.95
CA LEU A 226 -0.15 -0.84 17.76
C LEU A 226 0.58 -0.36 19.01
N ARG A 227 0.93 -1.25 19.94
CA ARG A 227 1.61 -0.88 21.20
C ARG A 227 2.91 -0.11 20.94
N GLY A 228 3.05 1.04 21.61
CA GLY A 228 4.24 1.87 21.49
C GLY A 228 4.57 2.35 20.08
N VAL A 229 3.61 2.31 19.16
CA VAL A 229 3.78 2.85 17.81
C VAL A 229 4.11 4.33 17.85
N HIS A 230 4.98 4.79 16.98
CA HIS A 230 5.26 6.21 16.77
C HIS A 230 4.64 6.68 15.44
N ALA A 231 3.45 7.28 15.52
CA ALA A 231 2.64 7.69 14.39
C ALA A 231 2.09 9.13 14.50
N PRO A 232 2.93 10.13 14.85
CA PRO A 232 2.45 11.50 14.88
C PRO A 232 2.00 11.96 13.49
N GLN A 233 0.95 12.78 13.44
CA GLN A 233 0.37 13.31 12.21
C GLN A 233 -0.12 12.23 11.23
N ALA A 234 -0.34 11.01 11.69
CA ALA A 234 -0.91 9.97 10.86
C ALA A 234 -2.42 10.19 10.64
N LEU A 235 -2.94 9.69 9.53
CA LEU A 235 -4.31 9.90 9.11
C LEU A 235 -5.07 8.57 9.13
N PHE A 236 -6.15 8.50 9.91
CA PHE A 236 -7.03 7.33 10.04
C PHE A 236 -8.51 7.65 9.70
N PRO A 237 -8.82 8.51 8.71
CA PRO A 237 -10.20 8.79 8.40
C PRO A 237 -10.90 7.50 7.91
N GLU A 238 -12.11 7.23 8.43
CA GLU A 238 -12.92 6.07 8.06
C GLU A 238 -12.23 4.70 8.35
N ALA A 239 -11.09 4.67 9.04
CA ALA A 239 -10.38 3.44 9.37
C ALA A 239 -11.10 2.65 10.46
N ASP A 240 -11.03 1.32 10.39
CA ASP A 240 -11.60 0.41 11.39
C ASP A 240 -10.48 -0.18 12.26
N LEU A 241 -10.38 0.31 13.50
CA LEU A 241 -9.43 -0.16 14.51
C LEU A 241 -10.14 -0.95 15.64
N SER A 242 -11.31 -1.49 15.41
CA SER A 242 -12.05 -2.21 16.44
C SER A 242 -11.19 -3.30 17.10
N GLY A 243 -11.15 -3.34 18.42
CA GLY A 243 -10.39 -4.32 19.21
C GLY A 243 -8.87 -4.15 19.19
N THR A 244 -8.34 -3.08 18.60
CA THR A 244 -6.90 -2.81 18.48
C THR A 244 -6.27 -2.50 19.85
N ASP A 245 -5.07 -3.04 20.11
CA ASP A 245 -4.24 -2.69 21.26
C ASP A 245 -3.21 -1.61 20.87
N ALA A 246 -3.48 -0.36 21.26
CA ALA A 246 -2.67 0.82 20.94
C ALA A 246 -2.05 1.46 22.21
N ARG A 247 -1.85 0.67 23.28
CA ARG A 247 -1.32 1.17 24.54
C ARG A 247 0.08 1.78 24.40
N GLY A 248 0.28 2.91 25.04
CA GLY A 248 1.56 3.63 25.06
C GLY A 248 2.00 4.17 23.71
N ALA A 249 1.13 4.19 22.70
CA ALA A 249 1.43 4.72 21.38
C ALA A 249 1.50 6.26 21.35
N HIS A 250 2.14 6.81 20.33
CA HIS A 250 2.29 8.25 20.10
C HIS A 250 1.58 8.64 18.79
N PHE A 251 0.40 9.28 18.94
CA PHE A 251 -0.45 9.69 17.82
C PHE A 251 -0.68 11.22 17.77
N ASP A 252 0.17 12.00 18.38
CA ASP A 252 -0.03 13.45 18.46
C ASP A 252 -0.35 14.06 17.09
N GLN A 253 -1.35 14.95 17.04
CA GLN A 253 -1.81 15.63 15.82
C GLN A 253 -2.37 14.69 14.72
N SER A 254 -2.77 13.49 15.06
CA SER A 254 -3.38 12.56 14.12
C SER A 254 -4.89 12.81 13.92
N LEU A 255 -5.41 12.37 12.76
CA LEU A 255 -6.81 12.56 12.39
C LEU A 255 -7.55 11.22 12.40
N TRP A 256 -8.69 11.17 13.14
CA TRP A 256 -9.54 9.99 13.34
C TRP A 256 -10.99 10.26 12.89
N ILE A 257 -11.15 11.06 11.82
CA ILE A 257 -12.46 11.48 11.36
C ILE A 257 -13.26 10.26 10.89
N GLU A 258 -14.45 10.05 11.49
CA GLU A 258 -15.33 8.93 11.16
C GLU A 258 -14.67 7.53 11.37
N ALA A 259 -13.56 7.46 12.11
CA ALA A 259 -12.91 6.19 12.43
C ALA A 259 -13.79 5.34 13.37
N VAL A 260 -13.70 4.01 13.21
CA VAL A 260 -14.33 3.04 14.10
C VAL A 260 -13.28 2.54 15.10
N LEU A 261 -13.43 2.96 16.37
CA LEU A 261 -12.50 2.68 17.46
C LEU A 261 -13.13 1.77 18.54
N ALA A 262 -14.21 1.07 18.19
CA ALA A 262 -14.98 0.29 19.15
C ALA A 262 -14.09 -0.74 19.89
N GLY A 263 -14.02 -0.62 21.22
CA GLY A 263 -13.21 -1.52 22.05
C GLY A 263 -11.69 -1.38 21.88
N THR A 264 -11.20 -0.34 21.21
CA THR A 264 -9.76 -0.04 21.12
C THR A 264 -9.19 0.38 22.46
N ASP A 265 -7.96 -0.06 22.79
CA ASP A 265 -7.25 0.34 24.01
C ASP A 265 -6.09 1.30 23.70
N PHE A 266 -6.27 2.59 24.05
CA PHE A 266 -5.25 3.63 23.97
C PHE A 266 -4.58 3.93 25.32
N GLY A 267 -4.69 3.02 26.28
CA GLY A 267 -4.17 3.25 27.64
C GLY A 267 -2.75 3.81 27.66
N GLY A 268 -2.54 4.97 28.30
CA GLY A 268 -1.25 5.64 28.40
C GLY A 268 -0.67 6.21 27.11
N ALA A 269 -1.44 6.28 26.02
CA ALA A 269 -0.99 6.86 24.76
C ALA A 269 -0.85 8.40 24.82
N SER A 270 -0.06 9.00 23.93
CA SER A 270 -0.06 10.44 23.66
C SER A 270 -0.91 10.70 22.41
N MET A 271 -1.97 11.50 22.58
CA MET A 271 -2.95 11.84 21.54
C MET A 271 -3.28 13.34 21.59
N GLN A 272 -2.28 14.16 21.84
CA GLN A 272 -2.44 15.60 21.92
C GLN A 272 -2.85 16.17 20.54
N GLN A 273 -3.81 17.10 20.54
CA GLN A 273 -4.31 17.75 19.32
C GLN A 273 -4.87 16.76 18.27
N CYS A 274 -5.30 15.58 18.69
CA CYS A 274 -5.98 14.63 17.80
C CYS A 274 -7.41 15.07 17.50
N ILE A 275 -7.90 14.74 16.31
CA ILE A 275 -9.25 15.05 15.86
C ILE A 275 -10.05 13.75 15.68
N PHE A 276 -11.07 13.55 16.55
CA PHE A 276 -11.98 12.40 16.55
C PHE A 276 -13.39 12.78 16.05
N HIS A 277 -13.48 13.74 15.13
CA HIS A 277 -14.75 14.21 14.65
C HIS A 277 -15.60 13.07 14.06
N ARG A 278 -16.81 12.86 14.63
CA ARG A 278 -17.72 11.77 14.28
C ARG A 278 -17.15 10.34 14.44
N ALA A 279 -16.07 10.16 15.17
CA ALA A 279 -15.53 8.82 15.42
C ALA A 279 -16.47 8.00 16.31
N ASP A 280 -16.51 6.70 16.08
CA ASP A 280 -17.15 5.74 16.99
C ASP A 280 -16.15 5.24 18.02
N CYS A 281 -16.19 5.84 19.21
CA CYS A 281 -15.36 5.48 20.36
C CYS A 281 -16.12 4.58 21.35
N THR A 282 -17.10 3.82 20.91
CA THR A 282 -17.89 2.94 21.79
C THR A 282 -17.01 1.93 22.50
N GLY A 283 -17.03 1.94 23.83
CA GLY A 283 -16.23 1.06 24.67
C GLY A 283 -14.71 1.24 24.58
N THR A 284 -14.25 2.32 23.93
CA THR A 284 -12.82 2.66 23.82
C THR A 284 -12.22 3.02 25.17
N SER A 285 -11.01 2.52 25.45
CA SER A 285 -10.25 2.89 26.64
C SER A 285 -9.23 3.99 26.32
N PHE A 286 -9.40 5.15 26.97
CA PHE A 286 -8.41 6.24 26.99
C PHE A 286 -7.76 6.37 28.37
N ALA A 287 -7.71 5.29 29.18
CA ALA A 287 -7.18 5.34 30.53
C ALA A 287 -5.73 5.84 30.56
N GLY A 288 -5.47 6.94 31.27
CA GLY A 288 -4.14 7.56 31.36
C GLY A 288 -3.61 8.18 30.07
N THR A 289 -4.43 8.30 29.03
CA THR A 289 -4.07 8.94 27.75
C THR A 289 -3.94 10.46 27.92
N ASP A 290 -2.99 11.09 27.21
CA ASP A 290 -2.94 12.55 27.10
C ASP A 290 -3.80 13.03 25.93
N LEU A 291 -4.96 13.60 26.24
CA LEU A 291 -5.93 14.14 25.29
C LEU A 291 -5.94 15.68 25.29
N THR A 292 -4.83 16.31 25.66
CA THR A 292 -4.69 17.76 25.65
C THR A 292 -5.00 18.34 24.26
N TYR A 293 -5.96 19.25 24.17
CA TYR A 293 -6.48 19.86 22.93
C TYR A 293 -7.11 18.85 21.92
N ALA A 294 -7.45 17.65 22.34
CA ALA A 294 -8.15 16.73 21.45
C ALA A 294 -9.59 17.17 21.17
N ASP A 295 -10.10 16.88 19.97
CA ASP A 295 -11.43 17.24 19.53
C ASP A 295 -12.30 15.99 19.24
N PHE A 296 -13.29 15.73 20.10
CA PHE A 296 -14.29 14.67 19.98
C PHE A 296 -15.64 15.21 19.47
N SER A 297 -15.65 16.30 18.71
CA SER A 297 -16.91 16.86 18.22
C SER A 297 -17.71 15.83 17.44
N GLU A 298 -19.00 15.67 17.79
CA GLU A 298 -19.95 14.73 17.21
C GLU A 298 -19.57 13.23 17.38
N ALA A 299 -18.52 12.88 18.15
CA ALA A 299 -18.13 11.50 18.37
C ALA A 299 -19.15 10.73 19.23
N MET A 300 -19.18 9.40 19.08
CA MET A 300 -19.92 8.49 19.98
C MET A 300 -19.01 8.00 21.09
N LEU A 301 -19.39 8.20 22.35
CA LEU A 301 -18.60 7.90 23.55
C LEU A 301 -19.28 6.87 24.46
N ALA A 302 -20.23 6.08 23.94
CA ALA A 302 -20.96 5.09 24.73
C ALA A 302 -20.01 4.08 25.38
N GLY A 303 -19.98 4.05 26.71
CA GLY A 303 -19.08 3.16 27.48
C GLY A 303 -17.59 3.45 27.34
N ALA A 304 -17.18 4.57 26.74
CA ALA A 304 -15.79 4.96 26.65
C ALA A 304 -15.21 5.29 28.03
N ASN A 305 -13.99 4.84 28.31
CA ASN A 305 -13.25 5.24 29.50
C ASN A 305 -12.34 6.44 29.20
N LEU A 306 -12.73 7.62 29.70
CA LEU A 306 -11.99 8.88 29.55
C LEU A 306 -11.32 9.30 30.86
N ASP A 307 -10.85 8.34 31.69
CA ASP A 307 -9.95 8.62 32.81
C ASP A 307 -8.56 9.01 32.27
N ALA A 308 -8.50 10.19 31.70
CA ALA A 308 -7.42 10.69 30.87
C ALA A 308 -6.99 12.10 31.30
N ARG A 309 -5.84 12.53 30.86
CA ARG A 309 -5.44 13.92 30.98
C ARG A 309 -6.19 14.77 29.99
N LEU A 310 -7.11 15.61 30.50
CA LEU A 310 -7.94 16.49 29.71
C LEU A 310 -7.49 17.96 29.96
N PHE A 311 -7.20 18.66 28.88
CA PHE A 311 -6.97 20.10 28.93
C PHE A 311 -7.45 20.73 27.62
N ARG A 312 -8.47 21.59 27.72
CA ARG A 312 -9.15 22.19 26.58
C ARG A 312 -9.63 21.14 25.55
N THR A 313 -10.02 19.97 26.05
CA THR A 313 -10.57 18.90 25.21
C THR A 313 -11.98 19.26 24.80
N GLN A 314 -12.27 19.20 23.50
CA GLN A 314 -13.57 19.58 22.92
C GLN A 314 -14.49 18.36 22.83
N LEU A 315 -15.74 18.51 23.32
CA LEU A 315 -16.79 17.49 23.25
C LEU A 315 -18.06 18.02 22.57
N HIS A 316 -17.96 19.03 21.70
CA HIS A 316 -19.12 19.65 21.06
C HIS A 316 -19.98 18.63 20.28
N GLY A 317 -21.25 18.49 20.62
CA GLY A 317 -22.16 17.57 19.95
C GLY A 317 -21.85 16.08 20.16
N ALA A 318 -20.86 15.73 20.99
CA ALA A 318 -20.56 14.34 21.31
C ALA A 318 -21.74 13.65 21.99
N ARG A 319 -21.93 12.35 21.71
CA ARG A 319 -23.06 11.57 22.21
C ARG A 319 -22.57 10.62 23.31
N ASP A 320 -23.49 10.31 24.23
CA ASP A 320 -23.26 9.37 25.33
C ASP A 320 -22.01 9.71 26.16
N VAL A 321 -21.78 11.01 26.38
CA VAL A 321 -20.66 11.53 27.16
C VAL A 321 -20.74 11.00 28.60
N PRO A 322 -19.69 10.36 29.13
CA PRO A 322 -19.69 9.88 30.51
C PRO A 322 -19.99 10.99 31.51
N ASP A 323 -20.86 10.68 32.51
CA ASP A 323 -21.28 11.65 33.53
C ASP A 323 -20.10 12.27 34.32
N ALA A 324 -19.00 11.53 34.47
CA ALA A 324 -17.79 11.99 35.12
C ALA A 324 -17.13 13.21 34.44
N LEU A 325 -17.45 13.46 33.16
CA LEU A 325 -16.92 14.58 32.39
C LEU A 325 -17.80 15.83 32.47
N ARG A 326 -19.01 15.71 33.02
CA ARG A 326 -19.92 16.88 33.17
C ARG A 326 -19.35 17.85 34.20
N GLY A 327 -18.99 19.05 33.72
CA GLY A 327 -18.37 20.08 34.56
C GLY A 327 -16.88 19.86 34.85
N ASN A 328 -16.22 18.93 34.18
CA ASN A 328 -14.77 18.76 34.26
C ASN A 328 -14.08 20.01 33.70
N ALA A 329 -13.19 20.64 34.50
CA ALA A 329 -12.48 21.87 34.14
C ALA A 329 -11.54 21.72 32.93
N GLY A 330 -11.14 20.50 32.56
CA GLY A 330 -10.31 20.21 31.38
C GLY A 330 -11.10 20.15 30.08
N VAL A 331 -12.45 20.11 30.14
CA VAL A 331 -13.33 19.98 28.99
C VAL A 331 -13.91 21.34 28.61
N LEU A 332 -13.89 21.67 27.31
CA LEU A 332 -14.54 22.87 26.80
C LEU A 332 -16.06 22.68 26.73
N PRO A 333 -16.84 23.70 27.07
CA PRO A 333 -18.29 23.66 26.90
C PRO A 333 -18.66 23.59 25.41
N ASN A 334 -19.88 23.17 25.13
CA ASN A 334 -20.42 23.26 23.77
C ASN A 334 -20.36 24.71 23.27
N ASP A 335 -19.95 24.88 22.03
CA ASP A 335 -19.98 26.17 21.35
C ASP A 335 -21.45 26.51 21.01
N PRO A 336 -22.05 27.54 21.62
CA PRO A 336 -23.47 27.88 21.41
C PRO A 336 -23.77 28.28 19.97
N ASP A 337 -22.87 29.06 19.35
CA ASP A 337 -23.09 29.61 17.99
C ASP A 337 -23.01 28.48 16.96
N LEU A 338 -22.02 27.57 17.10
CA LEU A 338 -21.90 26.41 16.26
C LEU A 338 -23.12 25.47 16.41
N PHE A 339 -23.59 25.25 17.65
CA PHE A 339 -24.77 24.43 17.91
C PHE A 339 -26.05 25.01 17.28
N GLU A 340 -26.22 26.32 17.33
CA GLU A 340 -27.36 27.00 16.68
C GLU A 340 -27.29 26.92 15.17
N ALA A 341 -26.10 27.10 14.57
CA ALA A 341 -25.87 26.96 13.15
C ALA A 341 -26.13 25.52 12.63
N GLN A 342 -25.73 24.52 13.40
CA GLN A 342 -25.98 23.10 13.07
C GLN A 342 -27.48 22.78 13.13
N ARG A 343 -28.20 23.25 14.15
CA ARG A 343 -29.66 23.10 14.25
C ARG A 343 -30.37 23.74 13.05
N TRP A 344 -29.96 24.93 12.66
CA TRP A 344 -30.53 25.63 11.52
C TRP A 344 -30.29 24.86 10.21
N SER A 345 -29.09 24.32 9.99
CA SER A 345 -28.74 23.51 8.81
C SER A 345 -29.55 22.21 8.77
N ALA A 346 -29.69 21.51 9.90
CA ALA A 346 -30.47 20.28 10.01
C ALA A 346 -31.96 20.46 9.69
N HIS A 347 -32.55 21.65 10.00
CA HIS A 347 -33.90 21.94 9.64
C HIS A 347 -34.08 22.19 8.12
N ARG A 348 -33.07 22.71 7.42
CA ARG A 348 -33.13 22.98 5.97
C ARG A 348 -33.03 21.68 5.14
N THR A 349 -32.27 20.73 5.56
CA THR A 349 -32.13 19.42 4.86
C THR A 349 -33.40 18.58 4.94
N ARG A 350 -34.30 18.83 5.95
CA ARG A 350 -35.61 18.16 6.08
C ARG A 350 -36.69 18.73 5.21
N HIS A 351 -36.52 19.95 4.71
CA HIS A 351 -37.47 20.65 3.83
C HIS A 351 -36.73 21.31 2.65
N PRO A 352 -36.33 20.51 1.60
CA PRO A 352 -35.84 21.15 0.40
C PRO A 352 -36.94 22.00 -0.22
N THR A 353 -36.76 23.31 -0.21
CA THR A 353 -37.63 24.22 -0.99
C THR A 353 -37.46 23.85 -2.46
N PRO A 354 -38.53 23.52 -3.20
CA PRO A 354 -38.39 23.25 -4.62
C PRO A 354 -37.90 24.54 -5.31
N PHE A 355 -36.79 24.43 -6.03
CA PHE A 355 -36.37 25.49 -6.94
C PHE A 355 -37.47 25.70 -7.97
N THR A 356 -38.24 26.75 -7.84
CA THR A 356 -39.10 27.27 -8.91
C THR A 356 -38.17 27.75 -10.03
N LYS A 357 -38.15 27.03 -11.16
CA LYS A 357 -37.58 27.53 -12.40
C LYS A 357 -38.33 28.81 -12.76
N GLY A 358 -37.64 29.95 -12.73
CA GLY A 358 -38.15 31.17 -13.27
C GLY A 358 -38.44 31.02 -14.77
N GLU A 359 -39.66 31.27 -15.12
CA GLU A 359 -40.08 31.43 -16.51
C GLU A 359 -39.34 32.62 -17.10
N THR A 360 -38.54 32.36 -18.11
CA THR A 360 -38.02 33.39 -19.03
C THR A 360 -39.07 33.68 -20.08
N GLN A 361 -39.61 34.90 -20.05
CA GLN A 361 -40.23 35.53 -21.20
C GLN A 361 -39.17 36.08 -22.16
#